data_d49ab76b8669f037ad9ea5cfc53862f3
#
_entry.id   d49ab76b8669f037ad9ea5cfc53862f3
#
_cell.length_a   1.000
_cell.length_b   1.000
_cell.length_c   1.000
_cell.angle_alpha   90.00
_cell.angle_beta   90.00
_cell.angle_gamma   90.00
#
_symmetry.space_group_name_H-M   'P 1'
#
loop_
_entity.id
_entity.type
_entity.pdbx_description
1 polymer ?
#
loop_
_entity_poly.entity_id
_entity_poly.type
_entity_poly.pdbx_seq_one_letter_code
_entity_poly.pdbx_strand_id
1 'polypeptide(L)'
;MELLKTPLERLAQERQLLTDLEKEKNSFKIQEWNSTDTNELHLNFSLKIGTIDFNGVLVYPELFPELPAYIRPQKSGERWSILHQYGGSGVLCLEYGPDNWNTNISGVDLVRSAQILLLTAAMTVLEMDVEPVLSRHSET
;
A
#
# COMPACT_ATOMS: atom_id res chain seq x y z
N MET A 1 26.27 19.77 1.22
CA MET A 1 25.45 19.34 0.16
C MET A 1 25.13 17.88 0.23
N GLU A 2 23.89 17.58 -0.02
CA GLU A 2 23.47 16.25 0.07
C GLU A 2 23.86 15.47 -1.15
N LEU A 3 24.45 14.33 -0.96
CA LEU A 3 24.79 13.49 -2.08
C LEU A 3 23.61 12.63 -2.45
N LEU A 4 23.40 12.46 -3.74
CA LEU A 4 22.33 11.59 -4.18
C LEU A 4 22.68 10.15 -3.88
N LYS A 5 21.71 9.40 -3.38
CA LYS A 5 21.92 8.00 -3.11
C LYS A 5 21.89 7.22 -4.40
N THR A 6 22.68 6.16 -4.48
CA THR A 6 22.57 5.25 -5.61
C THR A 6 21.26 4.47 -5.45
N PRO A 7 20.78 3.86 -6.52
CA PRO A 7 19.55 3.05 -6.41
C PRO A 7 19.67 1.95 -5.37
N LEU A 8 20.82 1.32 -5.26
CA LEU A 8 20.99 0.28 -4.26
C LEU A 8 20.97 0.84 -2.85
N GLU A 9 21.59 1.99 -2.64
CA GLU A 9 21.56 2.62 -1.34
C GLU A 9 20.15 3.05 -0.97
N ARG A 10 19.40 3.57 -1.94
CA ARG A 10 18.04 3.98 -1.69
C ARG A 10 17.16 2.79 -1.32
N LEU A 11 17.32 1.66 -2.03
CA LEU A 11 16.54 0.47 -1.71
C LEU A 11 16.93 -0.11 -0.36
N ALA A 12 18.23 -0.05 -0.01
CA ALA A 12 18.66 -0.50 1.31
C ALA A 12 18.03 0.36 2.40
N GLN A 13 17.93 1.66 2.16
CA GLN A 13 17.29 2.55 3.11
C GLN A 13 15.80 2.22 3.24
N GLU A 14 15.14 1.91 2.11
CA GLU A 14 13.73 1.53 2.14
C GLU A 14 13.51 0.27 2.97
N ARG A 15 14.38 -0.72 2.79
CA ARG A 15 14.24 -1.96 3.55
C ARG A 15 14.42 -1.70 5.05
N GLN A 16 15.34 -0.82 5.41
CA GLN A 16 15.55 -0.51 6.81
C GLN A 16 14.36 0.23 7.41
N LEU A 17 13.81 1.19 6.66
CA LEU A 17 12.66 1.94 7.13
C LEU A 17 11.45 1.04 7.34
N LEU A 18 11.25 0.08 6.44
CA LEU A 18 10.12 -0.84 6.57
C LEU A 18 10.34 -1.84 7.69
N THR A 19 11.58 -2.26 7.91
CA THR A 19 11.90 -3.12 9.04
C THR A 19 11.61 -2.40 10.35
N ASP A 20 11.96 -1.12 10.41
CA ASP A 20 11.69 -0.30 11.59
C ASP A 20 10.17 -0.15 11.80
N LEU A 21 9.44 0.04 10.71
CA LEU A 21 7.98 0.16 10.81
C LEU A 21 7.37 -1.13 11.36
N GLU A 22 7.89 -2.28 10.94
CA GLU A 22 7.41 -3.56 11.42
C GLU A 22 7.59 -3.68 12.93
N LYS A 23 8.70 -3.16 13.43
CA LYS A 23 8.96 -3.20 14.86
C LYS A 23 8.04 -2.27 15.64
N GLU A 24 7.66 -1.16 15.02
CA GLU A 24 6.78 -0.20 15.67
C GLU A 24 5.32 -0.59 15.66
N LYS A 25 4.88 -1.24 14.59
CA LYS A 25 3.47 -1.49 14.37
C LYS A 25 3.18 -2.98 14.28
N ASN A 26 2.39 -3.48 15.19
CA ASN A 26 1.99 -4.89 15.14
C ASN A 26 1.12 -5.19 13.94
N SER A 27 0.52 -4.16 13.34
CA SER A 27 -0.39 -4.38 12.22
C SER A 27 0.32 -4.59 10.89
N PHE A 28 1.61 -4.30 10.81
CA PHE A 28 2.36 -4.43 9.56
C PHE A 28 3.38 -5.54 9.72
N LYS A 29 3.37 -6.53 8.81
CA LYS A 29 4.30 -7.65 8.85
C LYS A 29 4.94 -7.85 7.50
N ILE A 30 6.25 -7.92 7.48
CA ILE A 30 7.01 -8.24 6.28
C ILE A 30 6.98 -9.75 6.10
N GLN A 31 6.60 -10.19 4.91
CA GLN A 31 6.56 -11.61 4.61
C GLN A 31 7.78 -12.04 3.80
N GLU A 32 8.02 -11.35 2.69
CA GLU A 32 9.09 -11.79 1.82
C GLU A 32 9.50 -10.69 0.85
N TRP A 33 10.80 -10.59 0.57
CA TRP A 33 11.34 -9.69 -0.44
C TRP A 33 11.73 -10.50 -1.65
N ASN A 34 11.32 -10.08 -2.84
CA ASN A 34 11.63 -10.77 -4.09
C ASN A 34 12.07 -9.80 -5.17
N SER A 35 13.07 -10.20 -5.94
CA SER A 35 13.46 -9.44 -7.13
C SER A 35 12.88 -10.16 -8.34
N THR A 36 12.43 -9.39 -9.33
CA THR A 36 11.84 -9.98 -10.52
C THR A 36 12.81 -9.92 -11.69
N ASP A 37 12.45 -10.61 -12.77
CA ASP A 37 13.25 -10.61 -13.98
C ASP A 37 13.32 -9.23 -14.62
N THR A 38 12.37 -8.39 -14.32
CA THR A 38 12.32 -7.04 -14.88
C THR A 38 12.95 -6.01 -13.95
N ASN A 39 13.77 -6.48 -13.02
CA ASN A 39 14.50 -5.61 -12.09
C ASN A 39 13.59 -4.80 -11.18
N GLU A 40 12.46 -5.36 -10.83
CA GLU A 40 11.61 -4.77 -9.82
C GLU A 40 11.89 -5.45 -8.49
N LEU A 41 11.69 -4.72 -7.41
CA LEU A 41 11.79 -5.30 -6.08
C LEU A 41 10.40 -5.33 -5.49
N HIS A 42 9.98 -6.51 -5.06
CA HIS A 42 8.64 -6.70 -4.50
C HIS A 42 8.74 -7.05 -3.03
N LEU A 43 7.97 -6.38 -2.21
CA LEU A 43 7.83 -6.75 -0.81
C LEU A 43 6.43 -7.28 -0.58
N ASN A 44 6.34 -8.57 -0.26
CA ASN A 44 5.08 -9.14 0.15
C ASN A 44 4.89 -8.85 1.63
N PHE A 45 3.75 -8.31 1.99
CA PHE A 45 3.48 -7.93 3.37
C PHE A 45 2.03 -8.19 3.73
N SER A 46 1.77 -8.15 5.02
CA SER A 46 0.41 -8.27 5.54
C SER A 46 0.13 -7.02 6.36
N LEU A 47 -1.07 -6.49 6.22
CA LEU A 47 -1.52 -5.33 6.96
C LEU A 47 -2.83 -5.70 7.64
N LYS A 48 -2.85 -5.65 8.96
CA LYS A 48 -4.03 -6.02 9.72
C LYS A 48 -4.86 -4.81 10.05
N ILE A 49 -6.13 -4.85 9.65
CA ILE A 49 -7.07 -3.77 9.95
C ILE A 49 -8.22 -4.43 10.71
N GLY A 50 -8.30 -4.15 12.00
CA GLY A 50 -9.26 -4.87 12.84
C GLY A 50 -8.89 -6.34 12.92
N THR A 51 -9.76 -7.20 12.44
CA THR A 51 -9.50 -8.63 12.44
C THR A 51 -9.17 -9.15 11.04
N ILE A 52 -9.07 -8.26 10.05
CA ILE A 52 -8.85 -8.67 8.67
C ILE A 52 -7.40 -8.43 8.28
N ASP A 53 -6.80 -9.44 7.66
CA ASP A 53 -5.44 -9.31 7.15
C ASP A 53 -5.50 -9.04 5.65
N PHE A 54 -4.87 -7.95 5.22
CA PHE A 54 -4.76 -7.60 3.82
C PHE A 54 -3.35 -7.95 3.37
N ASN A 55 -3.24 -8.91 2.47
CA ASN A 55 -1.94 -9.35 1.97
C ASN A 55 -1.62 -8.62 0.67
N GLY A 56 -0.61 -7.79 0.71
CA GLY A 56 -0.29 -6.93 -0.41
C GLY A 56 1.14 -7.08 -0.89
N VAL A 57 1.41 -6.40 -1.98
CA VAL A 57 2.75 -6.31 -2.55
C VAL A 57 3.07 -4.84 -2.71
N LEU A 58 4.20 -4.43 -2.15
CA LEU A 58 4.73 -3.09 -2.39
C LEU A 58 5.76 -3.27 -3.49
N VAL A 59 5.52 -2.62 -4.62
CA VAL A 59 6.35 -2.78 -5.81
C VAL A 59 7.23 -1.56 -6.00
N TYR A 60 8.53 -1.81 -6.07
CA TYR A 60 9.50 -0.78 -6.41
C TYR A 60 9.91 -1.04 -7.86
N PRO A 61 9.53 -0.16 -8.80
CA PRO A 61 9.92 -0.37 -10.19
C PRO A 61 11.42 -0.17 -10.39
N GLU A 62 11.92 -0.62 -11.51
CA GLU A 62 13.35 -0.54 -11.78
C GLU A 62 13.88 0.87 -11.62
N LEU A 63 13.12 1.87 -12.02
CA LEU A 63 13.57 3.24 -11.97
C LEU A 63 13.17 3.99 -10.70
N PHE A 64 12.75 3.25 -9.66
CA PHE A 64 12.50 3.88 -8.37
C PHE A 64 13.77 4.53 -7.86
N PRO A 65 13.76 5.73 -7.31
CA PRO A 65 12.60 6.52 -6.92
C PRO A 65 12.16 7.53 -7.98
N GLU A 66 12.70 7.48 -9.18
CA GLU A 66 12.27 8.37 -10.23
C GLU A 66 10.85 8.04 -10.67
N LEU A 67 10.49 6.77 -10.64
CA LEU A 67 9.13 6.35 -10.87
C LEU A 67 8.51 5.92 -9.54
N PRO A 68 7.20 6.09 -9.39
CA PRO A 68 6.54 5.76 -8.11
C PRO A 68 6.56 4.28 -7.78
N ALA A 69 6.77 3.97 -6.51
CA ALA A 69 6.42 2.66 -6.01
C ALA A 69 4.89 2.61 -5.85
N TYR A 70 4.32 1.42 -5.70
CA TYR A 70 2.88 1.30 -5.54
C TYR A 70 2.53 0.02 -4.80
N ILE A 71 1.28 -0.06 -4.33
CA ILE A 71 0.80 -1.22 -3.58
C ILE A 71 -0.39 -1.83 -4.32
N ARG A 72 -0.40 -3.15 -4.39
CA ARG A 72 -1.52 -3.89 -4.93
C ARG A 72 -1.73 -5.15 -4.09
N PRO A 73 -2.92 -5.78 -4.18
CA PRO A 73 -3.11 -7.06 -3.49
C PRO A 73 -2.20 -8.13 -4.07
N GLN A 74 -1.85 -9.12 -3.25
CA GLN A 74 -1.04 -10.24 -3.74
C GLN A 74 -1.82 -11.07 -4.74
N LYS A 75 -3.11 -11.24 -4.50
CA LYS A 75 -3.94 -12.05 -5.35
C LYS A 75 -4.49 -11.21 -6.49
N SER A 76 -4.28 -11.70 -7.70
CA SER A 76 -4.77 -11.00 -8.89
C SER A 76 -6.29 -10.86 -8.84
N GLY A 77 -6.78 -9.67 -9.09
CA GLY A 77 -8.22 -9.43 -9.12
C GLY A 77 -8.85 -9.18 -7.77
N GLU A 78 -8.08 -9.30 -6.69
CA GLU A 78 -8.64 -9.08 -5.37
C GLU A 78 -8.96 -7.61 -5.16
N ARG A 79 -10.08 -7.33 -4.52
CA ARG A 79 -10.51 -5.95 -4.26
C ARG A 79 -10.44 -5.67 -2.77
N TRP A 80 -9.64 -4.67 -2.40
CA TRP A 80 -9.58 -4.20 -1.02
C TRP A 80 -10.52 -3.03 -0.82
N SER A 81 -10.77 -2.27 -1.90
CA SER A 81 -11.63 -1.11 -1.82
C SER A 81 -12.24 -0.88 -3.18
N ILE A 82 -13.53 -0.65 -3.22
CA ILE A 82 -14.22 -0.41 -4.48
C ILE A 82 -13.88 0.96 -5.03
N LEU A 83 -13.77 1.95 -4.16
CA LEU A 83 -13.59 3.32 -4.60
C LEU A 83 -12.15 3.75 -4.79
N HIS A 84 -11.21 3.04 -4.17
CA HIS A 84 -9.84 3.50 -4.13
C HIS A 84 -8.85 2.49 -4.67
N GLN A 85 -9.25 1.82 -5.75
CA GLN A 85 -8.41 0.81 -6.35
C GLN A 85 -8.68 0.78 -7.85
N TYR A 86 -7.61 0.78 -8.64
CA TYR A 86 -7.76 0.76 -10.10
C TYR A 86 -8.30 -0.60 -10.53
N GLY A 87 -9.23 -0.57 -11.50
CA GLY A 87 -9.93 -1.78 -11.89
C GLY A 87 -9.05 -2.82 -12.55
N GLY A 88 -8.22 -2.41 -13.49
CA GLY A 88 -7.44 -3.38 -14.26
C GLY A 88 -6.25 -3.93 -13.50
N SER A 89 -5.49 -3.07 -12.87
CA SER A 89 -4.25 -3.47 -12.22
C SER A 89 -4.42 -3.85 -10.76
N GLY A 90 -5.49 -3.40 -10.13
CA GLY A 90 -5.67 -3.61 -8.70
C GLY A 90 -4.83 -2.70 -7.82
N VAL A 91 -4.09 -1.78 -8.42
CA VAL A 91 -3.24 -0.86 -7.66
C VAL A 91 -4.12 0.05 -6.81
N LEU A 92 -3.71 0.27 -5.56
CA LEU A 92 -4.47 1.14 -4.67
C LEU A 92 -4.26 2.60 -5.04
N CYS A 93 -5.34 3.39 -4.95
CA CYS A 93 -5.28 4.82 -5.18
C CYS A 93 -4.92 5.49 -3.86
N LEU A 94 -3.63 5.59 -3.58
CA LEU A 94 -3.15 6.14 -2.33
C LEU A 94 -2.97 7.64 -2.43
N GLU A 95 -2.65 8.25 -1.30
CA GLU A 95 -2.38 9.68 -1.24
C GLU A 95 -1.27 10.07 -2.20
N TYR A 96 -0.29 9.20 -2.38
CA TYR A 96 0.84 9.45 -3.27
C TYR A 96 0.72 8.58 -4.50
N GLY A 97 0.55 9.18 -5.65
CA GLY A 97 0.44 8.47 -6.91
C GLY A 97 1.21 9.20 -7.99
N PRO A 98 1.02 8.81 -9.25
CA PRO A 98 1.79 9.41 -10.34
C PRO A 98 1.71 10.92 -10.42
N ASP A 99 0.57 11.50 -10.01
CA ASP A 99 0.39 12.93 -10.14
C ASP A 99 1.16 13.74 -9.11
N ASN A 100 1.42 13.20 -7.96
CA ASN A 100 2.08 13.96 -6.89
C ASN A 100 3.29 13.25 -6.32
N TRP A 101 3.88 12.35 -7.08
CA TRP A 101 5.06 11.62 -6.64
C TRP A 101 6.29 12.52 -6.59
N ASN A 102 7.13 12.32 -5.61
CA ASN A 102 8.46 12.90 -5.61
C ASN A 102 9.43 11.89 -5.01
N THR A 103 10.72 12.11 -5.21
CA THR A 103 11.71 11.11 -4.86
C THR A 103 11.92 10.92 -3.36
N ASN A 104 11.32 11.79 -2.54
CA ASN A 104 11.44 11.64 -1.09
C ASN A 104 10.36 10.76 -0.50
N ILE A 105 9.35 10.39 -1.29
CA ILE A 105 8.27 9.53 -0.80
C ILE A 105 8.82 8.12 -0.66
N SER A 106 8.56 7.48 0.48
CA SER A 106 9.09 6.16 0.77
C SER A 106 7.97 5.12 0.80
N GLY A 107 8.38 3.86 0.81
CA GLY A 107 7.42 2.76 0.96
C GLY A 107 6.65 2.85 2.26
N VAL A 108 7.29 3.38 3.32
CA VAL A 108 6.61 3.59 4.60
C VAL A 108 5.44 4.54 4.42
N ASP A 109 5.64 5.61 3.64
CA ASP A 109 4.56 6.57 3.38
C ASP A 109 3.40 5.88 2.69
N LEU A 110 3.70 4.99 1.75
CA LEU A 110 2.67 4.26 1.02
C LEU A 110 1.92 3.29 1.92
N VAL A 111 2.65 2.56 2.78
CA VAL A 111 2.01 1.62 3.69
C VAL A 111 1.10 2.37 4.67
N ARG A 112 1.55 3.50 5.18
CA ARG A 112 0.73 4.29 6.09
C ARG A 112 -0.51 4.84 5.39
N SER A 113 -0.35 5.26 4.14
CA SER A 113 -1.47 5.74 3.36
C SER A 113 -2.49 4.63 3.12
N ALA A 114 -2.00 3.42 2.82
CA ALA A 114 -2.87 2.27 2.62
C ALA A 114 -3.63 1.93 3.91
N GLN A 115 -2.95 2.03 5.05
CA GLN A 115 -3.58 1.74 6.33
C GLN A 115 -4.72 2.71 6.60
N ILE A 116 -4.49 3.99 6.36
CA ILE A 116 -5.52 5.00 6.56
C ILE A 116 -6.69 4.77 5.61
N LEU A 117 -6.40 4.45 4.36
CA LEU A 117 -7.43 4.20 3.37
C LEU A 117 -8.32 3.03 3.78
N LEU A 118 -7.71 1.94 4.23
CA LEU A 118 -8.46 0.75 4.59
C LEU A 118 -9.24 0.95 5.89
N LEU A 119 -8.67 1.69 6.84
CA LEU A 119 -9.40 2.02 8.05
C LEU A 119 -10.62 2.87 7.74
N THR A 120 -10.46 3.86 6.88
CA THR A 120 -11.55 4.72 6.50
C THR A 120 -12.64 3.95 5.78
N ALA A 121 -12.25 3.05 4.89
CA ALA A 121 -13.21 2.23 4.17
C ALA A 121 -13.98 1.33 5.12
N ALA A 122 -13.30 0.77 6.11
CA ALA A 122 -13.96 -0.10 7.09
C ALA A 122 -14.96 0.68 7.92
N MET A 123 -14.61 1.89 8.31
CA MET A 123 -15.52 2.73 9.09
C MET A 123 -16.74 3.12 8.27
N THR A 124 -16.54 3.38 6.99
CA THR A 124 -17.66 3.72 6.12
C THR A 124 -18.62 2.55 6.01
N VAL A 125 -18.10 1.34 5.89
CA VAL A 125 -18.95 0.16 5.81
C VAL A 125 -19.74 -0.01 7.11
N LEU A 126 -19.09 0.21 8.24
CA LEU A 126 -19.79 0.09 9.52
C LEU A 126 -20.91 1.12 9.63
N GLU A 127 -20.69 2.33 9.17
CA GLU A 127 -21.72 3.34 9.19
C GLU A 127 -22.88 2.94 8.30
N MET A 128 -22.59 2.37 7.16
CA MET A 128 -23.62 1.92 6.27
C MET A 128 -24.43 0.78 6.85
N ASP A 129 -23.77 -0.08 7.61
CA ASP A 129 -24.47 -1.17 8.26
C ASP A 129 -25.40 -0.69 9.36
N VAL A 130 -25.04 0.40 10.00
CA VAL A 130 -25.85 0.94 11.09
C VAL A 130 -27.02 1.76 10.56
N GLU A 131 -26.72 2.67 9.61
CA GLU A 131 -27.71 3.47 9.04
C GLU A 131 -28.60 2.82 8.12
N PRO A 132 -28.13 1.97 7.30
CA PRO A 132 -28.91 1.43 6.21
C PRO A 132 -30.05 0.56 6.56
N VAL A 133 -30.17 0.24 7.77
CA VAL A 133 -31.39 -0.39 8.15
C VAL A 133 -32.51 0.49 7.68
N LEU A 134 -32.23 1.78 7.62
CA LEU A 134 -33.25 2.71 7.19
C LEU A 134 -33.21 3.02 5.72
N SER A 135 -32.01 3.11 5.17
CA SER A 135 -31.93 3.60 3.80
C SER A 135 -31.51 2.58 2.79
N ARG A 136 -31.02 1.47 3.22
CA ARG A 136 -30.54 0.50 2.29
C ARG A 136 -31.62 0.02 1.36
N HIS A 137 -32.79 -0.03 1.84
CA HIS A 137 -33.84 -0.48 1.04
C HIS A 137 -34.08 0.37 -0.13
N SER A 138 -33.69 1.58 -0.01
CA SER A 138 -33.94 2.42 -1.10
C SER A 138 -32.84 2.32 -2.07
N GLU A 139 -31.74 1.78 -1.78
CA GLU A 139 -30.78 1.83 -2.68
C GLU A 139 -30.44 0.70 -3.13
N THR A 140 -30.48 0.21 -3.32
CA THR A 140 -30.05 -0.70 -3.94
C THR A 140 -29.76 -1.17 -4.10
#